data_6723f3b2a9336cbf4a7ffc25bd75efe4
#
_entry.id   6723f3b2a9336cbf4a7ffc25bd75efe4
#
_cell.length_a   1.000
_cell.length_b   1.000
_cell.length_c   1.000
_cell.angle_alpha   90.00
_cell.angle_beta   90.00
_cell.angle_gamma   90.00
#
_symmetry.space_group_name_H-M   'P 1'
#
loop_
_entity.id
_entity.type
_entity.pdbx_description
1 polymer ?
#
loop_
_entity_poly.entity_id
_entity_poly.type
_entity_poly.pdbx_seq_one_letter_code
_entity_poly.pdbx_strand_id
1 'polypeptide(L)'
;MNVLMLLRPKSEVQYVYDNWTLRKGLDKMRAGGYTVLPVLSRDGRYLGSVSEGDFLWFLADNGDFRETVKIGDIIRRDWMPAVNVAVSMESLIHSAESQNYIPVIDDWCTFIGLVTRSTIIKTFCSAENCASVSAAR
;
A
#
# COMPACT_ATOMS: atom_id res chain seq x y z
N MET A 1 15.18 10.84 12.82
CA MET A 1 14.29 9.72 12.49
C MET A 1 14.18 9.60 10.99
N ASN A 2 14.22 8.40 10.45
CA ASN A 2 14.01 8.17 9.03
C ASN A 2 12.93 7.11 8.82
N VAL A 3 12.51 6.93 7.57
CA VAL A 3 11.39 6.05 7.21
C VAL A 3 11.62 4.59 7.65
N LEU A 4 12.87 4.13 7.68
CA LEU A 4 13.18 2.75 8.06
C LEU A 4 12.80 2.43 9.50
N MET A 5 12.75 3.44 10.36
CA MET A 5 12.34 3.26 11.76
C MET A 5 10.84 3.02 11.91
N LEU A 6 10.06 3.39 10.91
CA LEU A 6 8.60 3.20 10.88
C LEU A 6 8.18 2.06 9.96
N LEU A 7 9.13 1.48 9.24
CA LEU A 7 8.87 0.52 8.18
C LEU A 7 8.34 -0.81 8.72
N ARG A 8 7.26 -1.28 8.11
CA ARG A 8 6.87 -2.68 8.19
C ARG A 8 7.56 -3.37 7.01
N PRO A 9 8.54 -4.27 7.25
CA PRO A 9 9.32 -4.84 6.17
C PRO A 9 8.49 -5.77 5.28
N LYS A 10 8.94 -5.96 4.04
CA LYS A 10 8.27 -6.79 3.04
C LYS A 10 7.90 -8.17 3.59
N SER A 11 8.76 -8.78 4.40
CA SER A 11 8.53 -10.10 4.98
C SER A 11 7.29 -10.18 5.87
N GLU A 12 6.80 -9.04 6.37
CA GLU A 12 5.64 -8.95 7.26
C GLU A 12 4.42 -8.35 6.56
N VAL A 13 4.51 -8.05 5.27
CA VAL A 13 3.47 -7.37 4.50
C VAL A 13 2.84 -8.35 3.52
N GLN A 14 1.53 -8.24 3.33
CA GLN A 14 0.83 -8.99 2.30
C GLN A 14 0.81 -8.18 1.01
N TYR A 15 1.02 -8.86 -0.11
CA TYR A 15 1.02 -8.25 -1.45
C TYR A 15 0.61 -9.30 -2.47
N VAL A 16 0.34 -8.85 -3.70
CA VAL A 16 0.02 -9.73 -4.83
C VAL A 16 0.99 -9.47 -5.97
N TYR A 17 1.14 -10.43 -6.86
CA TYR A 17 1.96 -10.26 -8.06
C TYR A 17 1.08 -9.84 -9.24
N ASP A 18 1.65 -9.04 -10.13
CA ASP A 18 0.97 -8.51 -11.32
C ASP A 18 0.51 -9.60 -12.29
N ASN A 19 1.20 -10.75 -12.31
CA ASN A 19 0.89 -11.86 -13.19
C ASN A 19 -0.13 -12.85 -12.62
N TRP A 20 -0.66 -12.58 -11.43
CA TRP A 20 -1.74 -13.40 -10.87
C TRP A 20 -3.05 -13.15 -11.62
N THR A 21 -3.89 -14.20 -11.69
CA THR A 21 -5.27 -14.03 -12.15
C THR A 21 -6.05 -13.14 -11.18
N LEU A 22 -7.11 -12.54 -11.66
CA LEU A 22 -7.97 -11.71 -10.81
C LEU A 22 -8.57 -12.53 -9.67
N ARG A 23 -8.99 -13.78 -9.97
CA ARG A 23 -9.54 -14.68 -8.96
C ARG A 23 -8.57 -14.93 -7.82
N LYS A 24 -7.31 -15.22 -8.15
CA LYS A 24 -6.28 -15.48 -7.14
C LYS A 24 -6.04 -14.25 -6.25
N GLY A 25 -5.99 -13.07 -6.86
CA GLY A 25 -5.80 -11.83 -6.13
C GLY A 25 -6.97 -11.52 -5.21
N LEU A 26 -8.19 -11.67 -5.72
CA LEU A 26 -9.40 -11.43 -4.93
C LEU A 26 -9.51 -12.42 -3.76
N ASP A 27 -9.18 -13.68 -3.98
CA ASP A 27 -9.20 -14.69 -2.94
C ASP A 27 -8.21 -14.33 -1.81
N LYS A 28 -7.05 -13.82 -2.15
CA LYS A 28 -6.07 -13.36 -1.14
C LYS A 28 -6.60 -12.18 -0.34
N MET A 29 -7.20 -11.19 -1.00
CA MET A 29 -7.81 -10.05 -0.31
C MET A 29 -8.89 -10.49 0.66
N ARG A 30 -9.76 -11.37 0.19
CA ARG A 30 -10.89 -11.89 0.98
C ARG A 30 -10.41 -12.68 2.19
N ALA A 31 -9.43 -13.57 2.00
CA ALA A 31 -8.90 -14.40 3.08
C ALA A 31 -8.27 -13.58 4.20
N GLY A 32 -7.63 -12.47 3.86
CA GLY A 32 -6.98 -11.58 4.83
C GLY A 32 -7.83 -10.41 5.30
N GLY A 33 -9.01 -10.21 4.70
CA GLY A 33 -9.85 -9.06 5.02
C GLY A 33 -9.27 -7.72 4.56
N TYR A 34 -8.45 -7.75 3.51
CA TYR A 34 -7.82 -6.52 2.99
C TYR A 34 -8.74 -5.83 1.99
N THR A 35 -8.71 -4.50 2.01
CA THR A 35 -9.42 -3.67 1.04
C THR A 35 -8.50 -3.16 -0.07
N VAL A 36 -7.21 -3.11 0.19
CA VAL A 36 -6.17 -2.67 -0.74
C VAL A 36 -4.91 -3.50 -0.50
N LEU A 37 -4.24 -3.90 -1.56
CA LEU A 37 -2.95 -4.59 -1.48
C LEU A 37 -1.94 -4.00 -2.47
N PRO A 38 -0.66 -3.94 -2.08
CA PRO A 38 0.42 -3.61 -3.03
C PRO A 38 0.53 -4.68 -4.12
N VAL A 39 0.88 -4.24 -5.32
CA VAL A 39 1.10 -5.12 -6.48
C VAL A 39 2.56 -5.02 -6.88
N LEU A 40 3.22 -6.16 -6.91
CA LEU A 40 4.64 -6.26 -7.24
C LEU A 40 4.84 -7.02 -8.53
N SER A 41 5.94 -6.71 -9.23
CA SER A 41 6.43 -7.56 -10.30
C SER A 41 7.16 -8.76 -9.70
N ARG A 42 7.42 -9.78 -10.52
CA ARG A 42 8.13 -11.00 -10.06
C ARG A 42 9.55 -10.70 -9.59
N ASP A 43 10.18 -9.66 -10.09
CA ASP A 43 11.50 -9.21 -9.64
C ASP A 43 11.45 -8.28 -8.42
N GLY A 44 10.27 -8.08 -7.84
CA GLY A 44 10.14 -7.38 -6.55
C GLY A 44 9.89 -5.89 -6.64
N ARG A 45 9.64 -5.35 -7.82
CA ARG A 45 9.35 -3.92 -7.97
C ARG A 45 7.92 -3.60 -7.59
N TYR A 46 7.73 -2.45 -6.95
CA TYR A 46 6.39 -1.94 -6.69
C TYR A 46 5.80 -1.36 -7.97
N LEU A 47 4.65 -1.86 -8.40
CA LEU A 47 3.98 -1.42 -9.63
C LEU A 47 2.78 -0.52 -9.37
N GLY A 48 2.17 -0.66 -8.22
CA GLY A 48 0.96 0.06 -7.87
C GLY A 48 0.20 -0.70 -6.80
N SER A 49 -1.07 -0.37 -6.64
CA SER A 49 -1.93 -1.05 -5.66
C SER A 49 -3.26 -1.42 -6.31
N VAL A 50 -3.88 -2.46 -5.78
CA VAL A 50 -5.19 -2.91 -6.23
C VAL A 50 -6.16 -2.86 -5.05
N SER A 51 -7.36 -2.31 -5.30
CA SER A 51 -8.43 -2.25 -4.31
C SER A 51 -9.53 -3.24 -4.66
N GLU A 52 -10.36 -3.58 -3.67
CA GLU A 52 -11.55 -4.41 -3.92
C GLU A 52 -12.48 -3.75 -4.95
N GLY A 53 -12.52 -2.41 -5.00
CA GLY A 53 -13.28 -1.68 -6.01
C GLY A 53 -12.78 -1.92 -7.43
N ASP A 54 -11.47 -2.10 -7.61
CA ASP A 54 -10.91 -2.40 -8.94
C ASP A 54 -11.44 -3.73 -9.48
N PHE A 55 -11.55 -4.74 -8.63
CA PHE A 55 -12.15 -6.03 -9.00
C PHE A 55 -13.64 -5.88 -9.28
N LEU A 56 -14.35 -5.12 -8.46
CA LEU A 56 -15.77 -4.90 -8.62
C LEU A 56 -16.09 -4.19 -9.95
N TRP A 57 -15.36 -3.15 -10.28
CA TRP A 57 -15.58 -2.42 -11.53
C TRP A 57 -15.25 -3.27 -12.74
N PHE A 58 -14.17 -4.06 -12.67
CA PHE A 58 -13.86 -4.98 -13.75
C PHE A 58 -14.98 -5.98 -13.96
N LEU A 59 -15.50 -6.58 -12.89
CA LEU A 59 -16.58 -7.56 -12.96
C LEU A 59 -17.87 -6.93 -13.52
N ALA A 60 -18.18 -5.72 -13.08
CA ALA A 60 -19.36 -4.98 -13.57
C ALA A 60 -19.29 -4.70 -15.07
N ASP A 61 -18.10 -4.38 -15.56
CA ASP A 61 -17.89 -4.01 -16.97
C ASP A 61 -17.76 -5.24 -17.87
N ASN A 62 -17.29 -6.39 -17.36
CA ASN A 62 -16.95 -7.56 -18.17
C ASN A 62 -17.80 -8.80 -17.89
N GLY A 63 -18.51 -8.83 -16.78
CA GLY A 63 -19.42 -9.92 -16.41
C GLY A 63 -18.77 -11.11 -15.72
N ASP A 64 -17.48 -11.36 -15.93
CA ASP A 64 -16.75 -12.43 -15.26
C ASP A 64 -15.26 -12.09 -15.15
N PHE A 65 -14.53 -12.88 -14.35
CA PHE A 65 -13.07 -12.80 -14.25
C PHE A 65 -12.44 -13.74 -15.27
N ARG A 66 -11.97 -13.17 -16.35
CA ARG A 66 -11.29 -13.93 -17.41
C ARG A 66 -9.88 -14.28 -16.98
N GLU A 67 -9.48 -15.54 -17.16
CA GLU A 67 -8.15 -16.01 -16.78
C GLU A 67 -7.02 -15.32 -17.56
N THR A 68 -7.32 -14.78 -18.74
CA THR A 68 -6.34 -14.06 -19.56
C THR A 68 -6.03 -12.67 -19.02
N VAL A 69 -6.89 -12.11 -18.17
CA VAL A 69 -6.68 -10.79 -17.56
C VAL A 69 -5.96 -10.98 -16.23
N LYS A 70 -4.89 -10.23 -16.05
CA LYS A 70 -4.05 -10.30 -14.85
C LYS A 70 -4.22 -9.06 -14.00
N ILE A 71 -3.80 -9.15 -12.76
CA ILE A 71 -3.88 -8.01 -11.82
C ILE A 71 -3.18 -6.79 -12.38
N GLY A 72 -2.04 -6.95 -13.04
CA GLY A 72 -1.31 -5.85 -13.66
C GLY A 72 -2.12 -5.11 -14.72
N ASP A 73 -3.15 -5.74 -15.28
CA ASP A 73 -4.00 -5.11 -16.31
C ASP A 73 -5.07 -4.18 -15.72
N ILE A 74 -5.40 -4.33 -14.43
CA ILE A 74 -6.47 -3.56 -13.80
C ILE A 74 -6.00 -2.55 -12.75
N ILE A 75 -4.73 -2.56 -12.36
CA ILE A 75 -4.23 -1.66 -11.32
C ILE A 75 -4.13 -0.23 -11.81
N ARG A 76 -4.22 0.70 -10.87
CA ARG A 76 -3.99 2.12 -11.10
C ARG A 76 -2.56 2.44 -10.66
N ARG A 77 -1.66 2.66 -11.65
CA ARG A 77 -0.22 2.79 -11.39
C ARG A 77 0.17 4.10 -10.72
N ASP A 78 -0.61 5.14 -10.89
CA ASP A 78 -0.40 6.45 -10.28
C ASP A 78 -1.16 6.66 -8.96
N TRP A 79 -1.83 5.62 -8.50
CA TRP A 79 -2.57 5.63 -7.24
C TRP A 79 -1.73 4.96 -6.15
N MET A 80 -1.70 5.55 -4.95
CA MET A 80 -0.87 5.09 -3.83
C MET A 80 0.63 5.09 -4.20
N PRO A 81 1.18 6.26 -4.61
CA PRO A 81 2.59 6.32 -5.01
C PRO A 81 3.53 5.95 -3.86
N ALA A 82 4.65 5.32 -4.24
CA ALA A 82 5.71 4.95 -3.30
C ALA A 82 6.62 6.13 -3.00
N VAL A 83 7.32 6.02 -1.86
CA VAL A 83 8.39 6.95 -1.50
C VAL A 83 9.72 6.20 -1.48
N ASN A 84 10.80 6.93 -1.73
CA ASN A 84 12.15 6.37 -1.62
C ASN A 84 12.56 6.25 -0.15
N VAL A 85 13.47 5.34 0.14
CA VAL A 85 14.03 5.15 1.49
C VAL A 85 14.64 6.42 2.08
N ALA A 86 15.07 7.36 1.23
CA ALA A 86 15.63 8.63 1.65
C ALA A 86 14.59 9.74 1.88
N VAL A 87 13.31 9.42 1.82
CA VAL A 87 12.23 10.40 2.00
C VAL A 87 12.37 11.12 3.34
N SER A 88 12.07 12.43 3.34
CA SER A 88 12.03 13.20 4.59
C SER A 88 10.77 12.84 5.39
N MET A 89 10.83 13.03 6.70
CA MET A 89 9.66 12.83 7.56
C MET A 89 8.51 13.75 7.16
N GLU A 90 8.81 14.97 6.79
CA GLU A 90 7.81 15.93 6.34
C GLU A 90 7.07 15.43 5.10
N SER A 91 7.78 14.95 4.09
CA SER A 91 7.17 14.40 2.89
C SER A 91 6.38 13.12 3.17
N LEU A 92 6.89 12.29 4.07
CA LEU A 92 6.20 11.06 4.47
C LEU A 92 4.86 11.38 5.16
N ILE A 93 4.85 12.33 6.06
CA ILE A 93 3.63 12.78 6.74
C ILE A 93 2.64 13.35 5.73
N HIS A 94 3.13 14.12 4.78
CA HIS A 94 2.29 14.68 3.72
C HIS A 94 1.62 13.57 2.89
N SER A 95 2.37 12.52 2.55
CA SER A 95 1.80 11.35 1.84
C SER A 95 0.68 10.68 2.63
N ALA A 96 0.80 10.64 3.95
CA ALA A 96 -0.21 10.03 4.81
C ALA A 96 -1.54 10.78 4.83
N GLU A 97 -1.57 12.01 4.36
CA GLU A 97 -2.83 12.78 4.26
C GLU A 97 -3.81 12.14 3.27
N SER A 98 -3.29 11.51 2.22
CA SER A 98 -4.12 10.93 1.16
C SER A 98 -3.99 9.42 1.00
N GLN A 99 -3.06 8.77 1.72
CA GLN A 99 -2.79 7.35 1.58
C GLN A 99 -2.91 6.63 2.93
N ASN A 100 -3.60 5.50 2.95
CA ASN A 100 -3.72 4.67 4.15
C ASN A 100 -2.41 3.97 4.49
N TYR A 101 -1.61 3.67 3.49
CA TYR A 101 -0.26 3.18 3.63
C TYR A 101 0.62 3.81 2.55
N ILE A 102 1.90 3.88 2.83
CA ILE A 102 2.88 4.46 1.92
C ILE A 102 3.89 3.36 1.58
N PRO A 103 3.90 2.87 0.33
CA PRO A 103 4.93 1.92 -0.09
C PRO A 103 6.31 2.56 -0.07
N VAL A 104 7.32 1.80 0.31
CA VAL A 104 8.70 2.28 0.38
C VAL A 104 9.55 1.46 -0.57
N ILE A 105 10.30 2.15 -1.42
CA ILE A 105 11.15 1.54 -2.44
C ILE A 105 12.57 2.04 -2.32
N ASP A 106 13.52 1.26 -2.85
CA ASP A 106 14.90 1.69 -3.00
C ASP A 106 15.11 2.39 -4.35
N ASP A 107 16.37 2.67 -4.68
CA ASP A 107 16.72 3.37 -5.92
C ASP A 107 16.43 2.57 -7.20
N TRP A 108 16.20 1.27 -7.08
CA TRP A 108 15.85 0.40 -8.20
C TRP A 108 14.35 0.09 -8.26
N CYS A 109 13.54 0.85 -7.52
CA CYS A 109 12.10 0.62 -7.40
C CYS A 109 11.74 -0.71 -6.72
N THR A 110 12.67 -1.35 -6.05
CA THR A 110 12.40 -2.58 -5.30
C THR A 110 11.58 -2.24 -4.06
N PHE A 111 10.47 -2.95 -3.90
CA PHE A 111 9.60 -2.80 -2.74
C PHE A 111 10.28 -3.38 -1.50
N ILE A 112 10.54 -2.56 -0.51
CA ILE A 112 11.17 -3.00 0.73
C ILE A 112 10.21 -3.12 1.89
N GLY A 113 9.03 -2.56 1.77
CA GLY A 113 7.99 -2.59 2.79
C GLY A 113 7.07 -1.40 2.67
N LEU A 114 6.32 -1.14 3.73
CA LEU A 114 5.43 0.01 3.76
C LEU A 114 5.38 0.64 5.15
N VAL A 115 4.88 1.86 5.18
CA VAL A 115 4.56 2.55 6.43
C VAL A 115 3.06 2.81 6.43
N THR A 116 2.38 2.44 7.51
CA THR A 116 0.95 2.69 7.62
C THR A 116 0.69 4.09 8.17
N ARG A 117 -0.42 4.67 7.75
CA ARG A 117 -0.89 5.95 8.30
C ARG A 117 -1.01 5.86 9.83
N SER A 118 -1.53 4.74 10.33
CA SER A 118 -1.72 4.54 11.75
C SER A 118 -0.39 4.56 12.52
N THR A 119 0.67 4.01 11.96
CA THR A 119 2.01 4.05 12.58
C THR A 119 2.51 5.50 12.65
N ILE A 120 2.32 6.27 11.61
CA ILE A 120 2.73 7.69 11.58
C ILE A 120 1.97 8.46 12.66
N ILE A 121 0.66 8.29 12.73
CA ILE A 121 -0.18 8.97 13.71
C ILE A 121 0.26 8.59 15.13
N LYS A 122 0.43 7.31 15.41
CA LYS A 122 0.85 6.83 16.74
C LYS A 122 2.22 7.40 17.13
N THR A 123 3.16 7.41 16.21
CA THR A 123 4.51 7.88 16.48
C THR A 123 4.54 9.36 16.82
N PHE A 124 3.89 10.18 16.01
CA PHE A 124 3.93 11.63 16.19
C PHE A 124 2.94 12.15 17.23
N CYS A 125 1.78 11.48 17.37
CA CYS A 125 0.82 11.85 18.39
C CYS A 125 1.30 11.53 19.81
N SER A 126 1.93 10.39 20.02
CA SER A 126 2.35 9.97 21.35
C SER A 126 3.50 10.79 21.92
N ALA A 127 4.29 11.46 21.07
CA ALA A 127 5.47 12.21 21.50
C ALA A 127 5.13 13.60 22.05
N GLU A 128 4.23 14.34 21.41
CA GLU A 128 3.96 15.73 21.76
C GLU A 128 2.47 16.09 21.79
N ASN A 129 1.71 15.56 20.85
CA ASN A 129 0.35 16.02 20.60
C ASN A 129 -0.72 15.36 21.46
N CYS A 130 -0.47 14.18 22.00
CA CYS A 130 -1.44 13.53 22.88
C CYS A 130 -1.67 14.28 24.17
N ALA A 131 -0.63 14.87 24.74
CA ALA A 131 -0.76 15.73 25.93
C ALA A 131 -1.55 17.00 25.61
N SER A 132 -1.30 17.61 24.47
CA SER A 132 -2.03 18.82 24.04
C SER A 132 -3.50 18.54 23.76
N VAL A 133 -3.80 17.42 23.11
CA VAL A 133 -5.17 17.00 22.81
C VAL A 133 -5.92 16.66 24.10
N SER A 134 -5.27 15.98 25.05
CA SER A 134 -5.86 15.66 26.34
C SER A 134 -6.14 16.92 27.15
N ALA A 135 -5.28 17.91 27.10
CA ALA A 135 -5.45 19.17 27.80
C ALA A 135 -6.58 20.03 27.20
N ALA A 136 -6.85 19.88 25.90
CA ALA A 136 -7.90 20.63 25.21
C ALA A 136 -9.30 20.08 25.47
N ARG A 137 -9.39 18.89 26.05
CA ARG A 137 -10.64 18.24 26.42
C ARG A 137 -10.94 18.44 27.89
#